data_0a572495d28cf78a3e1124a563eaf5c7
#
_entry.id   0a572495d28cf78a3e1124a563eaf5c7
#
_cell.length_a   1.000
_cell.length_b   1.000
_cell.length_c   1.000
_cell.angle_alpha   90.00
_cell.angle_beta   90.00
_cell.angle_gamma   90.00
#
_symmetry.space_group_name_H-M   'P 1'
#
loop_
_entity.id
_entity.type
_entity.pdbx_description
1 polymer ?
#
loop_
_entity_poly.entity_id
_entity_poly.type
_entity_poly.pdbx_seq_one_letter_code
_entity_poly.pdbx_strand_id
1 'polypeptide(L)'
;DRNVFSQADQEELLKKYSKEDQHKLFVTKPLYQRALIVAGGPLANFILALFIFTFIYMFAGKDFTPAVIDEVLKDSPAEVAGMQKNDVIIEIDNTKVESILDVSKLIAMSTSEFIDFKVSRYDQEIILKVKPNFVDSVDELGNKLKKRMVGIKLSPYNNQITHKKLGPAQALLQSFNEVYFVTT
;
A
#
# COMPACT_ATOMS: atom_id res chain seq x y z
N ASP A 1 -24.95 -22.89 6.20
CA ASP A 1 -24.06 -24.00 5.80
C ASP A 1 -24.19 -24.25 4.31
N ARG A 2 -23.40 -23.56 3.51
CA ARG A 2 -23.25 -23.89 2.09
C ARG A 2 -22.04 -24.81 1.94
N ASN A 3 -22.24 -26.09 2.21
CA ASN A 3 -21.29 -27.10 1.75
C ASN A 3 -21.27 -27.03 0.22
N VAL A 4 -20.14 -26.66 -0.36
CA VAL A 4 -19.91 -26.53 -1.81
C VAL A 4 -20.19 -27.86 -2.54
N PHE A 5 -20.18 -28.98 -1.81
CA PHE A 5 -20.62 -30.30 -2.26
C PHE A 5 -21.68 -30.81 -1.28
N SER A 6 -22.86 -31.17 -1.81
CA SER A 6 -23.86 -31.89 -1.02
C SER A 6 -23.30 -33.26 -0.60
N GLN A 7 -23.85 -33.86 0.46
CA GLN A 7 -23.43 -35.21 0.85
C GLN A 7 -23.61 -36.22 -0.30
N ALA A 8 -24.65 -36.04 -1.11
CA ALA A 8 -24.91 -36.87 -2.29
C ALA A 8 -23.78 -36.77 -3.34
N ASP A 9 -23.28 -35.55 -3.62
CA ASP A 9 -22.18 -35.33 -4.56
C ASP A 9 -20.85 -35.97 -4.06
N GLN A 10 -20.66 -35.96 -2.75
CA GLN A 10 -19.47 -36.61 -2.14
C GLN A 10 -19.53 -38.13 -2.26
N GLU A 11 -20.70 -38.72 -2.03
CA GLU A 11 -20.89 -40.18 -2.18
C GLU A 11 -20.74 -40.63 -3.64
N GLU A 12 -21.25 -39.84 -4.59
CA GLU A 12 -21.12 -40.13 -6.01
C GLU A 12 -19.64 -40.07 -6.46
N LEU A 13 -18.91 -39.06 -6.01
CA LEU A 13 -17.48 -38.95 -6.26
C LEU A 13 -16.70 -40.15 -5.68
N LEU A 14 -17.01 -40.55 -4.45
CA LEU A 14 -16.35 -41.70 -3.81
C LEU A 14 -16.62 -43.03 -4.53
N LYS A 15 -17.82 -43.20 -5.13
CA LYS A 15 -18.14 -44.40 -5.94
C LYS A 15 -17.40 -44.46 -7.27
N LYS A 16 -17.06 -43.30 -7.83
CA LYS A 16 -16.43 -43.18 -9.15
C LYS A 16 -14.92 -43.50 -9.13
N TYR A 17 -14.25 -43.38 -7.98
CA TYR A 17 -12.81 -43.59 -7.86
C TYR A 17 -12.49 -44.86 -7.05
N SER A 18 -11.34 -45.51 -7.39
CA SER A 18 -10.86 -46.69 -6.68
C SER A 18 -10.53 -46.32 -5.21
N LYS A 19 -10.56 -47.30 -4.30
CA LYS A 19 -10.22 -47.10 -2.89
C LYS A 19 -8.81 -46.52 -2.70
N GLU A 20 -7.88 -46.84 -3.59
CA GLU A 20 -6.50 -46.32 -3.60
C GLU A 20 -6.42 -44.84 -4.01
N ASP A 21 -7.37 -44.35 -4.81
CA ASP A 21 -7.39 -42.97 -5.27
C ASP A 21 -8.29 -42.07 -4.41
N GLN A 22 -9.21 -42.66 -3.65
CA GLN A 22 -10.11 -41.90 -2.79
C GLN A 22 -9.37 -40.98 -1.80
N HIS A 23 -8.22 -41.43 -1.28
CA HIS A 23 -7.42 -40.60 -0.35
C HIS A 23 -6.77 -39.38 -1.03
N LYS A 24 -6.72 -39.31 -2.35
CA LYS A 24 -6.21 -38.16 -3.13
C LYS A 24 -7.28 -37.10 -3.34
N LEU A 25 -8.55 -37.42 -3.15
CA LEU A 25 -9.67 -36.48 -3.35
C LEU A 25 -9.67 -35.40 -2.27
N PHE A 26 -9.99 -34.16 -2.68
CA PHE A 26 -10.12 -33.03 -1.78
C PHE A 26 -11.08 -33.28 -0.63
N VAL A 27 -12.22 -33.93 -0.92
CA VAL A 27 -13.30 -34.19 0.05
C VAL A 27 -12.90 -35.16 1.18
N THR A 28 -11.93 -36.05 0.93
CA THR A 28 -11.44 -37.04 1.92
C THR A 28 -10.28 -36.50 2.76
N LYS A 29 -9.72 -35.35 2.41
CA LYS A 29 -8.62 -34.73 3.14
C LYS A 29 -9.08 -34.17 4.48
N PRO A 30 -8.26 -34.25 5.53
CA PRO A 30 -8.53 -33.59 6.78
C PRO A 30 -8.67 -32.07 6.60
N LEU A 31 -9.41 -31.42 7.51
CA LEU A 31 -9.78 -30.00 7.37
C LEU A 31 -8.56 -29.08 7.13
N TYR A 32 -7.45 -29.32 7.82
CA TYR A 32 -6.24 -28.50 7.64
C TYR A 32 -5.64 -28.61 6.23
N GLN A 33 -5.65 -29.81 5.61
CA GLN A 33 -5.16 -29.98 4.24
C GLN A 33 -6.10 -29.29 3.24
N ARG A 34 -7.41 -29.39 3.42
CA ARG A 34 -8.38 -28.67 2.59
C ARG A 34 -8.18 -27.16 2.71
N ALA A 35 -7.99 -26.64 3.91
CA ALA A 35 -7.69 -25.24 4.15
C ALA A 35 -6.40 -24.81 3.47
N LEU A 36 -5.32 -25.60 3.52
CA LEU A 36 -4.07 -25.32 2.83
C LEU A 36 -4.22 -25.33 1.30
N ILE A 37 -5.00 -26.25 0.75
CA ILE A 37 -5.23 -26.31 -0.70
C ILE A 37 -5.97 -25.03 -1.16
N VAL A 38 -7.02 -24.62 -0.42
CA VAL A 38 -7.77 -23.40 -0.75
C VAL A 38 -6.93 -22.14 -0.57
N ALA A 39 -6.14 -22.07 0.51
CA ALA A 39 -5.25 -20.95 0.78
C ALA A 39 -4.03 -20.91 -0.17
N GLY A 40 -3.70 -22.03 -0.82
CA GLY A 40 -2.52 -22.16 -1.67
C GLY A 40 -2.49 -21.16 -2.83
N GLY A 41 -3.62 -20.90 -3.46
CA GLY A 41 -3.73 -19.91 -4.54
C GLY A 41 -3.38 -18.49 -4.09
N PRO A 42 -4.13 -17.92 -3.11
CA PRO A 42 -3.79 -16.61 -2.55
C PRO A 42 -2.35 -16.53 -2.03
N LEU A 43 -1.88 -17.56 -1.31
CA LEU A 43 -0.53 -17.58 -0.76
C LEU A 43 0.54 -17.56 -1.87
N ALA A 44 0.34 -18.32 -2.94
CA ALA A 44 1.24 -18.31 -4.10
C ALA A 44 1.31 -16.91 -4.74
N ASN A 45 0.20 -16.21 -4.85
CA ASN A 45 0.15 -14.84 -5.36
C ASN A 45 0.93 -13.85 -4.46
N PHE A 46 0.80 -13.96 -3.14
CA PHE A 46 1.59 -13.15 -2.20
C PHE A 46 3.09 -13.43 -2.34
N ILE A 47 3.48 -14.70 -2.41
CA ILE A 47 4.88 -15.08 -2.59
C ILE A 47 5.40 -14.53 -3.93
N LEU A 48 4.64 -14.67 -5.01
CA LEU A 48 5.00 -14.13 -6.32
C LEU A 48 5.17 -12.60 -6.28
N ALA A 49 4.24 -11.89 -5.63
CA ALA A 49 4.34 -10.44 -5.48
C ALA A 49 5.61 -10.03 -4.71
N LEU A 50 5.95 -10.73 -3.61
CA LEU A 50 7.19 -10.50 -2.87
C LEU A 50 8.43 -10.68 -3.75
N PHE A 51 8.47 -11.73 -4.56
CA PHE A 51 9.58 -11.94 -5.50
C PHE A 51 9.68 -10.83 -6.54
N ILE A 52 8.57 -10.44 -7.15
CA ILE A 52 8.55 -9.38 -8.16
C ILE A 52 9.01 -8.05 -7.57
N PHE A 53 8.46 -7.62 -6.43
CA PHE A 53 8.89 -6.37 -5.78
C PHE A 53 10.34 -6.42 -5.34
N THR A 54 10.81 -7.55 -4.77
CA THR A 54 12.22 -7.72 -4.40
C THR A 54 13.13 -7.53 -5.62
N PHE A 55 12.77 -8.12 -6.74
CA PHE A 55 13.52 -7.99 -7.99
C PHE A 55 13.54 -6.54 -8.49
N ILE A 56 12.38 -5.88 -8.48
CA ILE A 56 12.27 -4.47 -8.87
C ILE A 56 13.17 -3.61 -7.99
N TYR A 57 13.12 -3.75 -6.65
CA TYR A 57 13.92 -2.93 -5.74
C TYR A 57 15.42 -3.21 -5.83
N MET A 58 15.82 -4.43 -6.20
CA MET A 58 17.23 -4.75 -6.43
C MET A 58 17.78 -4.16 -7.74
N PHE A 59 17.00 -4.21 -8.81
CA PHE A 59 17.48 -3.83 -10.15
C PHE A 59 17.10 -2.40 -10.54
N ALA A 60 15.84 -2.03 -10.39
CA ALA A 60 15.37 -0.68 -10.67
C ALA A 60 15.63 0.29 -9.51
N GLY A 61 15.63 -0.21 -8.26
CA GLY A 61 15.77 0.62 -7.06
C GLY A 61 14.44 1.19 -6.57
N LYS A 62 14.51 1.96 -5.48
CA LYS A 62 13.39 2.72 -4.91
C LYS A 62 13.75 4.19 -4.85
N ASP A 63 12.75 5.04 -5.01
CA ASP A 63 12.88 6.48 -4.81
C ASP A 63 12.83 6.82 -3.31
N PHE A 64 13.86 7.51 -2.84
CA PHE A 64 14.00 8.02 -1.47
C PHE A 64 14.15 9.54 -1.48
N THR A 65 13.52 10.20 -2.43
CA THR A 65 13.59 11.65 -2.57
C THR A 65 12.77 12.33 -1.48
N PRO A 66 13.40 13.02 -0.51
CA PRO A 66 12.65 13.69 0.55
C PRO A 66 11.63 14.67 -0.01
N ALA A 67 10.44 14.67 0.55
CA ALA A 67 9.35 15.55 0.16
C ALA A 67 9.49 16.92 0.83
N VAL A 68 9.95 17.91 0.10
CA VAL A 68 10.08 19.29 0.56
C VAL A 68 8.91 20.13 0.03
N ILE A 69 8.32 20.96 0.87
CA ILE A 69 7.30 21.92 0.46
C ILE A 69 7.98 23.08 -0.27
N ASP A 70 7.75 23.17 -1.58
CA ASP A 70 8.25 24.28 -2.39
C ASP A 70 7.31 25.49 -2.34
N GLU A 71 6.01 25.23 -2.35
CA GLU A 71 4.99 26.27 -2.30
C GLU A 71 3.77 25.80 -1.50
N VAL A 72 3.24 26.67 -0.64
CA VAL A 72 1.94 26.52 0.02
C VAL A 72 0.95 27.39 -0.71
N LEU A 73 -0.14 26.81 -1.21
CA LEU A 73 -1.16 27.54 -1.94
C LEU A 73 -1.94 28.46 -1.00
N LYS A 74 -2.19 29.67 -1.47
CA LYS A 74 -2.97 30.66 -0.72
C LYS A 74 -4.40 30.16 -0.47
N ASP A 75 -4.95 30.48 0.71
CA ASP A 75 -6.28 30.07 1.16
C ASP A 75 -6.49 28.54 1.19
N SER A 76 -5.40 27.77 1.30
CA SER A 76 -5.41 26.31 1.33
C SER A 76 -5.46 25.76 2.77
N PRO A 77 -5.89 24.49 2.94
CA PRO A 77 -5.81 23.80 4.22
C PRO A 77 -4.39 23.76 4.83
N ALA A 78 -3.37 23.66 3.99
CA ALA A 78 -1.98 23.66 4.43
C ALA A 78 -1.56 25.02 4.99
N GLU A 79 -1.97 26.12 4.36
CA GLU A 79 -1.70 27.47 4.86
C GLU A 79 -2.39 27.71 6.20
N VAL A 80 -3.66 27.33 6.33
CA VAL A 80 -4.43 27.44 7.59
C VAL A 80 -3.79 26.63 8.72
N ALA A 81 -3.23 25.46 8.40
CA ALA A 81 -2.51 24.62 9.37
C ALA A 81 -1.10 25.14 9.71
N GLY A 82 -0.61 26.17 9.03
CA GLY A 82 0.70 26.78 9.29
C GLY A 82 1.86 26.05 8.62
N MET A 83 1.64 25.29 7.56
CA MET A 83 2.71 24.75 6.72
C MET A 83 3.48 25.89 6.05
N GLN A 84 4.76 25.69 5.84
CA GLN A 84 5.65 26.70 5.25
C GLN A 84 6.52 26.11 4.15
N LYS A 85 6.98 26.97 3.25
CA LYS A 85 8.02 26.64 2.27
C LYS A 85 9.26 26.13 3.00
N ASN A 86 9.92 25.12 2.46
CA ASN A 86 11.08 24.40 2.97
C ASN A 86 10.80 23.46 4.16
N ASP A 87 9.55 23.28 4.57
CA ASP A 87 9.23 22.17 5.48
C ASP A 87 9.51 20.84 4.77
N VAL A 88 10.18 19.93 5.45
CA VAL A 88 10.42 18.56 4.97
C VAL A 88 9.38 17.64 5.63
N ILE A 89 8.53 17.00 4.83
CA ILE A 89 7.52 16.08 5.37
C ILE A 89 8.20 14.76 5.76
N ILE A 90 8.09 14.37 7.02
CA ILE A 90 8.71 13.17 7.60
C ILE A 90 7.70 12.03 7.74
N GLU A 91 6.50 12.34 8.27
CA GLU A 91 5.44 11.37 8.52
C GLU A 91 4.07 11.98 8.20
N ILE A 92 3.13 11.12 7.80
CA ILE A 92 1.70 11.44 7.64
C ILE A 92 0.91 10.35 8.34
N ASP A 93 0.03 10.72 9.30
CA ASP A 93 -0.79 9.79 10.10
C ASP A 93 0.06 8.63 10.67
N ASN A 94 1.22 8.93 11.28
CA ASN A 94 2.22 8.00 11.83
C ASN A 94 2.89 7.07 10.79
N THR A 95 2.65 7.29 9.51
CA THR A 95 3.30 6.55 8.44
C THR A 95 4.47 7.36 7.90
N LYS A 96 5.66 6.76 7.88
CA LYS A 96 6.88 7.41 7.39
C LYS A 96 6.79 7.75 5.91
N VAL A 97 7.16 8.97 5.56
CA VAL A 97 7.29 9.44 4.18
C VAL A 97 8.74 9.23 3.73
N GLU A 98 8.94 8.41 2.72
CA GLU A 98 10.26 8.13 2.15
C GLU A 98 10.48 8.80 0.80
N SER A 99 9.37 9.15 0.10
CA SER A 99 9.41 9.81 -1.20
C SER A 99 8.29 10.83 -1.37
N ILE A 100 8.42 11.67 -2.39
CA ILE A 100 7.36 12.63 -2.78
C ILE A 100 6.05 11.91 -3.15
N LEU A 101 6.15 10.73 -3.76
CA LEU A 101 4.99 9.93 -4.17
C LEU A 101 4.21 9.42 -2.96
N ASP A 102 4.90 9.11 -1.85
CA ASP A 102 4.24 8.65 -0.61
C ASP A 102 3.30 9.70 -0.04
N VAL A 103 3.66 11.00 -0.14
CA VAL A 103 2.81 12.09 0.34
C VAL A 103 1.45 12.09 -0.35
N SER A 104 1.43 12.02 -1.68
CA SER A 104 0.18 11.99 -2.46
C SER A 104 -0.65 10.74 -2.17
N LYS A 105 0.02 9.59 -2.03
CA LYS A 105 -0.60 8.30 -1.72
C LYS A 105 -1.23 8.30 -0.32
N LEU A 106 -0.49 8.75 0.70
CA LEU A 106 -0.97 8.79 2.09
C LEU A 106 -2.13 9.78 2.27
N ILE A 107 -2.09 10.96 1.63
CA ILE A 107 -3.20 11.91 1.64
C ILE A 107 -4.46 11.29 1.01
N ALA A 108 -4.31 10.58 -0.12
CA ALA A 108 -5.42 9.95 -0.82
C ALA A 108 -6.05 8.79 -0.02
N MET A 109 -5.23 8.02 0.71
CA MET A 109 -5.66 6.85 1.49
C MET A 109 -6.18 7.22 2.88
N SER A 110 -5.79 8.37 3.45
CA SER A 110 -6.28 8.80 4.74
C SER A 110 -7.81 8.94 4.70
N THR A 111 -8.49 8.35 5.68
CA THR A 111 -9.96 8.45 5.86
C THR A 111 -10.34 9.42 6.98
N SER A 112 -9.36 9.90 7.74
CA SER A 112 -9.54 10.79 8.87
C SER A 112 -10.04 12.18 8.44
N GLU A 113 -10.78 12.86 9.30
CA GLU A 113 -11.21 14.25 9.07
C GLU A 113 -10.01 15.21 9.05
N PHE A 114 -9.03 14.96 9.91
CA PHE A 114 -7.76 15.69 9.98
C PHE A 114 -6.63 14.71 9.69
N ILE A 115 -5.65 15.16 8.95
CA ILE A 115 -4.41 14.45 8.65
C ILE A 115 -3.30 15.06 9.48
N ASP A 116 -2.58 14.24 10.23
CA ASP A 116 -1.44 14.69 11.04
C ASP A 116 -0.17 14.63 10.19
N PHE A 117 0.40 15.81 9.92
CA PHE A 117 1.67 15.94 9.22
C PHE A 117 2.79 16.21 10.23
N LYS A 118 3.77 15.35 10.31
CA LYS A 118 5.03 15.64 10.99
C LYS A 118 6.01 16.18 9.97
N VAL A 119 6.44 17.41 10.20
CA VAL A 119 7.40 18.10 9.32
C VAL A 119 8.66 18.48 10.10
N SER A 120 9.81 18.49 9.41
CA SER A 120 11.05 19.08 9.92
C SER A 120 11.16 20.51 9.40
N ARG A 121 11.25 21.46 10.31
CA ARG A 121 11.46 22.89 10.07
C ARG A 121 12.64 23.36 10.90
N TYR A 122 13.73 23.79 10.26
CA TYR A 122 14.97 24.20 10.95
C TYR A 122 15.48 23.13 11.94
N ASP A 123 15.46 21.84 11.50
CA ASP A 123 15.85 20.67 12.31
C ASP A 123 14.97 20.42 13.55
N GLN A 124 13.82 21.05 13.64
CA GLN A 124 12.82 20.79 14.67
C GLN A 124 11.62 20.04 14.07
N GLU A 125 11.17 19.00 14.77
CA GLU A 125 9.97 18.27 14.38
C GLU A 125 8.72 18.98 14.90
N ILE A 126 7.79 19.26 14.00
CA ILE A 126 6.53 19.93 14.28
C ILE A 126 5.39 19.05 13.74
N ILE A 127 4.33 18.90 14.54
CA ILE A 127 3.10 18.21 14.10
C ILE A 127 2.06 19.26 13.73
N LEU A 128 1.56 19.19 12.50
CA LEU A 128 0.54 20.08 11.95
C LEU A 128 -0.70 19.27 11.57
N LYS A 129 -1.86 19.68 12.08
CA LYS A 129 -3.15 19.05 11.77
C LYS A 129 -3.81 19.75 10.60
N VAL A 130 -3.97 19.05 9.50
CA VAL A 130 -4.53 19.61 8.27
C VAL A 130 -5.88 18.97 7.98
N LYS A 131 -6.91 19.79 7.79
CA LYS A 131 -8.22 19.32 7.31
C LYS A 131 -8.25 19.44 5.79
N PRO A 132 -8.13 18.34 5.03
CA PRO A 132 -8.07 18.40 3.56
C PRO A 132 -9.41 18.85 2.98
N ASN A 133 -9.35 19.58 1.87
CA ASN A 133 -10.50 19.89 1.04
C ASN A 133 -10.75 18.78 0.03
N PHE A 134 -12.01 18.60 -0.39
CA PHE A 134 -12.36 17.72 -1.49
C PHE A 134 -12.50 18.55 -2.77
N VAL A 135 -11.76 18.18 -3.79
CA VAL A 135 -11.87 18.78 -5.12
C VAL A 135 -12.36 17.74 -6.12
N ASP A 136 -13.23 18.18 -7.02
CA ASP A 136 -13.68 17.35 -8.12
C ASP A 136 -12.51 17.13 -9.07
N SER A 137 -12.25 15.87 -9.39
CA SER A 137 -11.20 15.42 -10.31
C SER A 137 -11.79 14.43 -11.29
N VAL A 138 -11.08 14.18 -12.37
CA VAL A 138 -11.45 13.19 -13.37
C VAL A 138 -10.29 12.20 -13.48
N ASP A 139 -10.59 10.90 -13.44
CA ASP A 139 -9.58 9.87 -13.66
C ASP A 139 -9.21 9.73 -15.14
N GLU A 140 -8.23 8.87 -15.43
CA GLU A 140 -7.77 8.61 -16.79
C GLU A 140 -8.86 8.00 -17.71
N LEU A 141 -9.91 7.44 -17.12
CA LEU A 141 -11.05 6.84 -17.82
C LEU A 141 -12.23 7.81 -18.00
N GLY A 142 -12.11 9.07 -17.49
CA GLY A 142 -13.15 10.09 -17.57
C GLY A 142 -14.18 10.04 -16.44
N ASN A 143 -14.02 9.21 -15.41
CA ASN A 143 -14.94 9.14 -14.28
C ASN A 143 -14.69 10.30 -13.31
N LYS A 144 -15.76 10.93 -12.85
CA LYS A 144 -15.69 11.96 -11.82
C LYS A 144 -15.39 11.35 -10.47
N LEU A 145 -14.36 11.81 -9.80
CA LEU A 145 -13.99 11.42 -8.44
C LEU A 145 -13.69 12.65 -7.58
N LYS A 146 -13.84 12.50 -6.28
CA LYS A 146 -13.43 13.52 -5.32
C LYS A 146 -12.06 13.17 -4.79
N LYS A 147 -11.08 14.05 -5.03
CA LYS A 147 -9.71 13.92 -4.54
C LYS A 147 -9.51 14.78 -3.31
N ARG A 148 -8.86 14.23 -2.28
CA ARG A 148 -8.42 15.01 -1.11
C ARG A 148 -7.23 15.87 -1.49
N MET A 149 -7.26 17.15 -1.11
CA MET A 149 -6.21 18.10 -1.42
C MET A 149 -5.91 18.96 -0.18
N VAL A 150 -4.63 19.13 0.10
CA VAL A 150 -4.14 19.95 1.21
C VAL A 150 -3.58 21.30 0.73
N GLY A 151 -3.22 21.41 -0.55
CA GLY A 151 -2.77 22.67 -1.16
C GLY A 151 -1.28 22.94 -0.97
N ILE A 152 -0.45 21.93 -1.16
CA ILE A 152 1.02 22.07 -1.21
C ILE A 152 1.54 21.66 -2.58
N LYS A 153 2.64 22.30 -3.01
CA LYS A 153 3.49 21.82 -4.09
C LYS A 153 4.77 21.28 -3.50
N LEU A 154 5.17 20.10 -3.93
CA LEU A 154 6.36 19.41 -3.45
C LEU A 154 7.46 19.48 -4.48
N SER A 155 8.70 19.60 -4.04
CA SER A 155 9.89 19.47 -4.84
C SER A 155 10.89 18.51 -4.20
N PRO A 156 11.80 17.93 -4.99
CA PRO A 156 12.93 17.19 -4.46
C PRO A 156 13.83 18.08 -3.61
N TYR A 157 14.34 17.56 -2.50
CA TYR A 157 15.35 18.27 -1.70
C TYR A 157 16.55 18.63 -2.58
N ASN A 158 16.91 19.92 -2.63
CA ASN A 158 17.97 20.46 -3.50
C ASN A 158 17.83 20.08 -4.99
N ASN A 159 16.61 19.87 -5.49
CA ASN A 159 16.33 19.39 -6.86
C ASN A 159 17.03 18.06 -7.23
N GLN A 160 17.40 17.26 -6.24
CA GLN A 160 18.03 15.96 -6.46
C GLN A 160 17.05 14.82 -6.22
N ILE A 161 16.88 13.99 -7.24
CA ILE A 161 16.13 12.74 -7.13
C ILE A 161 17.09 11.68 -6.60
N THR A 162 16.74 11.08 -5.47
CA THR A 162 17.54 10.04 -4.83
C THR A 162 16.99 8.66 -5.14
N HIS A 163 17.50 8.04 -6.20
CA HIS A 163 17.20 6.65 -6.55
C HIS A 163 18.28 5.73 -5.97
N LYS A 164 17.86 4.78 -5.13
CA LYS A 164 18.80 3.83 -4.49
C LYS A 164 18.39 2.39 -4.79
N LYS A 165 19.32 1.60 -5.31
CA LYS A 165 19.17 0.14 -5.41
C LYS A 165 19.36 -0.47 -4.04
N LEU A 166 18.46 -1.36 -3.65
CA LEU A 166 18.50 -2.02 -2.35
C LEU A 166 19.26 -3.34 -2.44
N GLY A 167 19.98 -3.68 -1.38
CA GLY A 167 20.55 -5.00 -1.23
C GLY A 167 19.46 -6.09 -1.05
N PRO A 168 19.75 -7.38 -1.28
CA PRO A 168 18.73 -8.44 -1.27
C PRO A 168 17.87 -8.49 -0.02
N ALA A 169 18.47 -8.37 1.17
CA ALA A 169 17.75 -8.39 2.44
C ALA A 169 16.86 -7.13 2.62
N GLN A 170 17.38 -5.96 2.26
CA GLN A 170 16.62 -4.70 2.33
C GLN A 170 15.48 -4.69 1.31
N ALA A 171 15.72 -5.19 0.09
CA ALA A 171 14.71 -5.31 -0.94
C ALA A 171 13.56 -6.24 -0.52
N LEU A 172 13.88 -7.37 0.14
CA LEU A 172 12.86 -8.29 0.65
C LEU A 172 12.02 -7.66 1.76
N LEU A 173 12.66 -6.99 2.73
CA LEU A 173 11.93 -6.28 3.80
C LEU A 173 11.03 -5.19 3.24
N GLN A 174 11.52 -4.41 2.27
CA GLN A 174 10.74 -3.36 1.62
C GLN A 174 9.56 -3.93 0.83
N SER A 175 9.78 -5.06 0.15
CA SER A 175 8.71 -5.76 -0.59
C SER A 175 7.61 -6.25 0.34
N PHE A 176 7.98 -6.74 1.53
CA PHE A 176 7.00 -7.15 2.53
C PHE A 176 6.15 -5.96 3.02
N ASN A 177 6.79 -4.83 3.31
CA ASN A 177 6.08 -3.61 3.71
C ASN A 177 5.13 -3.12 2.61
N GLU A 178 5.54 -3.17 1.34
CA GLU A 178 4.70 -2.74 0.22
C GLU A 178 3.50 -3.67 0.03
N VAL A 179 3.71 -4.99 0.07
CA VAL A 179 2.63 -5.98 -0.04
C VAL A 179 1.65 -5.82 1.11
N TYR A 180 2.13 -5.63 2.35
CA TYR A 180 1.28 -5.36 3.51
C TYR A 180 0.46 -4.09 3.33
N PHE A 181 1.09 -3.00 2.90
CA PHE A 181 0.46 -1.70 2.71
C PHE A 181 -0.63 -1.71 1.61
N VAL A 182 -0.42 -2.46 0.53
CA VAL A 182 -1.41 -2.57 -0.57
C VAL A 182 -2.60 -3.46 -0.19
N THR A 183 -2.44 -4.31 0.83
CA THR A 183 -3.45 -5.31 1.22
C THR A 183 -4.33 -4.85 2.38
N THR A 184 -3.90 -3.84 3.15
CA THR A 184 -4.65 -3.26 4.28
C THR A 184 -5.31 -1.95 3.92
#